data_3918e1f5ea34c15418d9db1db569e725
#
_entry.id   3918e1f5ea34c15418d9db1db569e725
#
_cell.length_a   1.000
_cell.length_b   1.000
_cell.length_c   1.000
_cell.angle_alpha   90.00
_cell.angle_beta   90.00
_cell.angle_gamma   90.00
#
_symmetry.space_group_name_H-M   'P 1'
#
loop_
_entity.id
_entity.type
_entity.pdbx_description
1 polymer ?
#
loop_
_entity_poly.entity_id
_entity_poly.type
_entity_poly.pdbx_seq_one_letter_code
_entity_poly.pdbx_strand_id
1 'polypeptide(L)'
;MRLGILFLISLSVFAEKYFPDERWETAESDQVGLDQEKVDKLFRMTFEDEASMGAVLIKDGYIIQEQYAEGFNENSFGTSWSTAKSFYAALVGISLDRGEIKSLDEPVANYVDSYKTPEKQKITIRQILNM
;
A
#
# COMPACT_ATOMS: atom_id res chain seq x y z
N MET A 1 -27.72 5.35 -52.19
CA MET A 1 -27.49 5.81 -50.78
C MET A 1 -26.74 4.68 -50.05
N ARG A 2 -25.43 4.81 -49.86
CA ARG A 2 -24.62 3.82 -49.13
C ARG A 2 -24.46 4.35 -47.69
N LEU A 3 -25.07 3.65 -46.75
CA LEU A 3 -24.92 3.94 -45.31
C LEU A 3 -23.56 3.40 -44.87
N GLY A 4 -22.65 4.31 -44.57
CA GLY A 4 -21.35 3.94 -43.96
C GLY A 4 -21.55 3.68 -42.47
N ILE A 5 -21.32 2.47 -42.01
CA ILE A 5 -21.27 2.10 -40.60
C ILE A 5 -19.92 2.53 -40.07
N LEU A 6 -19.93 3.54 -39.21
CA LEU A 6 -18.74 4.00 -38.47
C LEU A 6 -18.54 3.04 -37.26
N PHE A 7 -17.53 2.17 -37.36
CA PHE A 7 -17.09 1.35 -36.23
C PHE A 7 -16.24 2.22 -35.32
N LEU A 8 -16.82 2.65 -34.19
CA LEU A 8 -16.07 3.22 -33.06
C LEU A 8 -15.35 2.09 -32.33
N ILE A 9 -14.06 1.90 -32.64
CA ILE A 9 -13.19 1.05 -31.85
C ILE A 9 -12.85 1.83 -30.58
N SER A 10 -13.48 1.49 -29.45
CA SER A 10 -13.02 1.96 -28.15
C SER A 10 -11.71 1.24 -27.85
N LEU A 11 -10.58 1.91 -28.07
CA LEU A 11 -9.31 1.48 -27.48
C LEU A 11 -9.43 1.64 -25.97
N SER A 12 -9.65 0.53 -25.26
CA SER A 12 -9.36 0.45 -23.84
C SER A 12 -7.84 0.55 -23.70
N VAL A 13 -7.34 1.75 -23.47
CA VAL A 13 -5.97 1.94 -23.03
C VAL A 13 -5.92 1.36 -21.61
N PHE A 14 -5.48 0.10 -21.50
CA PHE A 14 -5.00 -0.41 -20.22
C PHE A 14 -3.78 0.45 -19.89
N ALA A 15 -3.94 1.40 -18.98
CA ALA A 15 -2.82 2.11 -18.45
C ALA A 15 -1.85 1.06 -17.87
N GLU A 16 -0.65 1.01 -18.42
CA GLU A 16 0.41 0.15 -17.91
C GLU A 16 0.60 0.53 -16.44
N LYS A 17 0.55 -0.47 -15.54
CA LYS A 17 0.71 -0.19 -14.11
C LYS A 17 2.12 0.31 -13.89
N TYR A 18 2.24 1.57 -13.52
CA TYR A 18 3.51 2.14 -13.11
C TYR A 18 3.85 1.66 -11.69
N PHE A 19 5.07 1.17 -11.54
CA PHE A 19 5.65 0.83 -10.24
C PHE A 19 6.84 1.75 -10.01
N PRO A 20 6.89 2.46 -8.88
CA PRO A 20 8.02 3.33 -8.57
C PRO A 20 9.32 2.54 -8.47
N ASP A 21 10.41 3.12 -8.94
CA ASP A 21 11.76 2.61 -8.84
C ASP A 21 12.53 3.36 -7.72
N GLU A 22 13.82 3.57 -7.87
CA GLU A 22 14.66 4.27 -6.88
C GLU A 22 14.16 5.69 -6.56
N ARG A 23 13.47 6.31 -7.52
CA ARG A 23 12.82 7.62 -7.34
C ARG A 23 11.35 7.53 -7.70
N TRP A 24 10.54 8.09 -6.82
CA TRP A 24 9.12 8.25 -7.09
C TRP A 24 8.90 9.39 -8.08
N GLU A 25 8.08 9.15 -9.08
CA GLU A 25 7.57 10.20 -9.95
C GLU A 25 6.35 10.87 -9.33
N THR A 26 6.13 12.12 -9.71
CA THR A 26 4.95 12.91 -9.31
C THR A 26 3.97 13.02 -10.47
N ALA A 27 2.70 13.17 -10.17
CA ALA A 27 1.67 13.49 -11.15
C ALA A 27 0.71 14.55 -10.58
N GLU A 28 0.16 15.37 -11.48
CA GLU A 28 -0.92 16.28 -11.10
C GLU A 28 -2.19 15.50 -10.77
N SER A 29 -2.99 15.99 -9.85
CA SER A 29 -4.19 15.31 -9.36
C SER A 29 -5.19 15.00 -10.47
N ASP A 30 -5.38 15.89 -11.45
CA ASP A 30 -6.29 15.72 -12.58
C ASP A 30 -5.85 14.61 -13.54
N GLN A 31 -4.54 14.40 -13.72
CA GLN A 31 -3.97 13.33 -14.54
C GLN A 31 -4.36 11.93 -14.04
N VAL A 32 -4.61 11.81 -12.74
CA VAL A 32 -5.01 10.54 -12.09
C VAL A 32 -6.49 10.56 -11.67
N GLY A 33 -7.27 11.52 -12.17
CA GLY A 33 -8.70 11.63 -11.91
C GLY A 33 -9.07 12.05 -10.50
N LEU A 34 -8.20 12.79 -9.81
CA LEU A 34 -8.45 13.39 -8.51
C LEU A 34 -8.82 14.86 -8.67
N ASP A 35 -9.64 15.35 -7.74
CA ASP A 35 -10.02 16.74 -7.61
C ASP A 35 -9.03 17.46 -6.69
N GLN A 36 -8.31 18.47 -7.21
CA GLN A 36 -7.28 19.18 -6.47
C GLN A 36 -7.82 19.86 -5.20
N GLU A 37 -9.04 20.43 -5.24
CA GLU A 37 -9.64 21.04 -4.06
C GLU A 37 -9.84 20.03 -2.91
N LYS A 38 -10.23 18.80 -3.26
CA LYS A 38 -10.39 17.72 -2.28
C LYS A 38 -9.06 17.23 -1.74
N VAL A 39 -8.03 17.18 -2.59
CA VAL A 39 -6.66 16.85 -2.17
C VAL A 39 -6.16 17.91 -1.18
N ASP A 40 -6.29 19.20 -1.52
CA ASP A 40 -5.90 20.29 -0.64
C ASP A 40 -6.67 20.30 0.68
N LYS A 41 -7.97 19.99 0.63
CA LYS A 41 -8.79 19.84 1.84
C LYS A 41 -8.29 18.69 2.71
N LEU A 42 -7.96 17.54 2.11
CA LEU A 42 -7.42 16.39 2.83
C LEU A 42 -6.15 16.78 3.61
N PHE A 43 -5.21 17.45 2.95
CA PHE A 43 -3.96 17.86 3.59
C PHE A 43 -4.19 18.92 4.68
N ARG A 44 -5.07 19.90 4.45
CA ARG A 44 -5.46 20.85 5.52
C ARG A 44 -6.00 20.12 6.75
N MET A 45 -6.94 19.20 6.55
CA MET A 45 -7.52 18.44 7.67
C MET A 45 -6.48 17.56 8.38
N THR A 46 -5.54 16.98 7.63
CA THR A 46 -4.47 16.16 8.22
C THR A 46 -3.58 16.99 9.14
N PHE A 47 -3.24 18.20 8.75
CA PHE A 47 -2.36 19.08 9.52
C PHE A 47 -3.11 20.02 10.50
N GLU A 48 -4.42 19.85 10.69
CA GLU A 48 -5.14 20.38 11.86
C GLU A 48 -4.71 19.66 13.14
N ASP A 49 -4.22 18.42 13.05
CA ASP A 49 -3.63 17.69 14.16
C ASP A 49 -2.13 18.00 14.25
N GLU A 50 -1.72 18.66 15.34
CA GLU A 50 -0.33 19.04 15.61
C GLU A 50 0.61 17.83 15.74
N ALA A 51 0.09 16.61 15.93
CA ALA A 51 0.86 15.37 15.95
C ALA A 51 1.24 14.87 14.53
N SER A 52 0.66 15.45 13.47
CA SER A 52 0.97 15.09 12.09
C SER A 52 2.35 15.62 11.71
N MET A 53 3.30 14.70 11.49
CA MET A 53 4.68 15.03 11.10
C MET A 53 4.85 15.13 9.59
N GLY A 54 4.12 14.31 8.84
CA GLY A 54 4.15 14.28 7.38
C GLY A 54 2.99 13.48 6.81
N ALA A 55 2.60 13.81 5.58
CA ALA A 55 1.58 13.09 4.83
C ALA A 55 1.98 12.99 3.35
N VAL A 56 1.72 11.85 2.75
CA VAL A 56 1.95 11.59 1.32
C VAL A 56 0.70 10.95 0.74
N LEU A 57 0.19 11.49 -0.35
CA LEU A 57 -0.89 10.91 -1.14
C LEU A 57 -0.30 10.27 -2.39
N ILE A 58 -0.54 8.98 -2.53
CA ILE A 58 -0.07 8.19 -3.67
C ILE A 58 -1.28 7.64 -4.42
N LYS A 59 -1.27 7.75 -5.75
CA LYS A 59 -2.26 7.12 -6.61
C LYS A 59 -1.60 6.61 -7.89
N ASP A 60 -1.95 5.38 -8.26
CA ASP A 60 -1.47 4.69 -9.47
C ASP A 60 0.08 4.63 -9.58
N GLY A 61 0.78 4.63 -8.42
CA GLY A 61 2.24 4.61 -8.33
C GLY A 61 2.91 5.98 -8.27
N TYR A 62 2.17 7.08 -8.47
CA TYR A 62 2.69 8.44 -8.45
C TYR A 62 2.44 9.13 -7.12
N ILE A 63 3.38 9.96 -6.67
CA ILE A 63 3.12 10.93 -5.60
C ILE A 63 2.30 12.07 -6.18
N ILE A 64 1.12 12.29 -5.61
CA ILE A 64 0.22 13.36 -6.01
C ILE A 64 0.48 14.60 -5.18
N GLN A 65 0.65 14.42 -3.89
CA GLN A 65 1.00 15.50 -2.97
C GLN A 65 1.74 14.92 -1.77
N GLU A 66 2.73 15.66 -1.29
CA GLU A 66 3.37 15.42 0.00
C GLU A 66 3.53 16.73 0.75
N GLN A 67 3.43 16.67 2.06
CA GLN A 67 3.57 17.82 2.94
C GLN A 67 4.13 17.37 4.28
N TYR A 68 4.96 18.22 4.87
CA TYR A 68 5.61 17.98 6.16
C TYR A 68 5.33 19.13 7.11
N ALA A 69 5.18 18.84 8.40
CA ALA A 69 5.10 19.84 9.44
C ALA A 69 6.44 20.55 9.61
N GLU A 70 6.45 21.70 10.30
CA GLU A 70 7.67 22.45 10.57
C GLU A 70 8.70 21.57 11.30
N GLY A 71 9.93 21.58 10.81
CA GLY A 71 11.03 20.77 11.34
C GLY A 71 11.11 19.33 10.80
N PHE A 72 10.18 18.92 9.93
CA PHE A 72 10.18 17.60 9.28
C PHE A 72 10.38 17.71 7.78
N ASN A 73 10.84 16.63 7.16
CA ASN A 73 11.01 16.48 5.72
C ASN A 73 10.96 14.99 5.32
N GLU A 74 11.14 14.68 4.04
CA GLU A 74 11.10 13.33 3.48
C GLU A 74 12.11 12.35 4.11
N ASN A 75 13.16 12.84 4.76
CA ASN A 75 14.19 12.04 5.43
C ASN A 75 13.96 11.92 6.95
N SER A 76 12.88 12.51 7.46
CA SER A 76 12.56 12.44 8.89
C SER A 76 12.06 11.07 9.29
N PHE A 77 12.54 10.57 10.44
CA PHE A 77 12.11 9.28 10.98
C PHE A 77 10.96 9.47 11.95
N GLY A 78 9.93 8.66 11.79
CA GLY A 78 8.82 8.55 12.72
C GLY A 78 8.67 7.14 13.26
N THR A 79 8.01 7.01 14.42
CA THR A 79 7.67 5.70 14.96
C THR A 79 6.53 5.10 14.17
N SER A 80 6.75 3.96 13.53
CA SER A 80 5.74 3.30 12.69
C SER A 80 4.63 2.61 13.49
N TRP A 81 4.82 2.39 14.79
CA TRP A 81 3.88 1.67 15.67
C TRP A 81 3.35 0.41 14.98
N SER A 82 2.04 0.18 15.02
CA SER A 82 1.42 -1.01 14.42
C SER A 82 1.46 -1.06 12.89
N THR A 83 1.80 0.02 12.20
CA THR A 83 2.05 -0.01 10.75
C THR A 83 3.15 -1.01 10.39
N ALA A 84 4.14 -1.22 11.28
CA ALA A 84 5.17 -2.25 11.12
C ALA A 84 4.59 -3.65 10.87
N LYS A 85 3.40 -3.97 11.41
CA LYS A 85 2.75 -5.28 11.19
C LYS A 85 2.44 -5.54 9.72
N SER A 86 2.09 -4.50 8.96
CA SER A 86 1.85 -4.61 7.52
C SER A 86 3.12 -5.02 6.76
N PHE A 87 4.29 -4.52 7.16
CA PHE A 87 5.56 -4.95 6.59
C PHE A 87 5.88 -6.40 6.93
N TYR A 88 5.65 -6.84 8.17
CA TYR A 88 5.81 -8.24 8.55
C TYR A 88 4.84 -9.15 7.80
N ALA A 89 3.59 -8.74 7.61
CA ALA A 89 2.64 -9.49 6.79
C ALA A 89 3.11 -9.62 5.34
N ALA A 90 3.69 -8.56 4.76
CA ALA A 90 4.27 -8.61 3.42
C ALA A 90 5.45 -9.59 3.34
N LEU A 91 6.32 -9.66 4.35
CA LEU A 91 7.40 -10.65 4.42
C LEU A 91 6.87 -12.09 4.45
N VAL A 92 5.78 -12.34 5.19
CA VAL A 92 5.11 -13.65 5.17
C VAL A 92 4.56 -13.96 3.78
N GLY A 93 4.00 -12.96 3.08
CA GLY A 93 3.55 -13.09 1.69
C GLY A 93 4.69 -13.50 0.75
N ILE A 94 5.86 -12.85 0.88
CA ILE A 94 7.06 -13.18 0.10
C ILE A 94 7.53 -14.61 0.39
N SER A 95 7.56 -15.05 1.65
CA SER A 95 7.93 -16.41 2.03
C SER A 95 6.95 -17.46 1.47
N LEU A 96 5.66 -17.12 1.41
CA LEU A 96 4.66 -17.97 0.77
C LEU A 96 4.90 -18.08 -0.76
N ASP A 97 5.16 -16.97 -1.44
CA ASP A 97 5.44 -16.91 -2.88
C ASP A 97 6.72 -17.68 -3.24
N ARG A 98 7.72 -17.65 -2.37
CA ARG A 98 8.97 -18.44 -2.52
C ARG A 98 8.82 -19.92 -2.15
N GLY A 99 7.66 -20.34 -1.65
CA GLY A 99 7.42 -21.72 -1.21
C GLY A 99 8.13 -22.11 0.10
N GLU A 100 8.68 -21.14 0.84
CA GLU A 100 9.25 -21.34 2.18
C GLU A 100 8.14 -21.65 3.20
N ILE A 101 6.99 -21.03 3.01
CA ILE A 101 5.70 -21.35 3.66
C ILE A 101 4.79 -21.94 2.58
N LYS A 102 4.21 -23.11 2.82
CA LYS A 102 3.37 -23.78 1.81
C LYS A 102 1.92 -23.31 1.82
N SER A 103 1.42 -22.91 2.99
CA SER A 103 0.06 -22.44 3.18
C SER A 103 -0.04 -21.56 4.43
N LEU A 104 -0.92 -20.55 4.41
CA LEU A 104 -1.26 -19.78 5.61
C LEU A 104 -2.00 -20.61 6.66
N ASP A 105 -2.54 -21.77 6.29
CA ASP A 105 -3.25 -22.66 7.20
C ASP A 105 -2.31 -23.67 7.90
N GLU A 106 -1.00 -23.60 7.62
CA GLU A 106 -0.01 -24.35 8.36
C GLU A 106 0.12 -23.86 9.80
N PRO A 107 0.39 -24.78 10.74
CA PRO A 107 0.71 -24.42 12.11
C PRO A 107 1.97 -23.57 12.22
N VAL A 108 1.92 -22.49 13.00
CA VAL A 108 3.12 -21.70 13.35
C VAL A 108 4.20 -22.55 14.01
N ALA A 109 3.80 -23.61 14.68
CA ALA A 109 4.69 -24.58 15.31
C ALA A 109 5.66 -25.26 14.33
N ASN A 110 5.37 -25.26 13.02
CA ASN A 110 6.29 -25.78 12.00
C ASN A 110 7.57 -24.92 11.88
N TYR A 111 7.49 -23.65 12.28
CA TYR A 111 8.54 -22.64 12.09
C TYR A 111 9.07 -22.07 13.41
N VAL A 112 8.26 -22.08 14.47
CA VAL A 112 8.57 -21.42 15.75
C VAL A 112 8.43 -22.42 16.90
N ASP A 113 9.56 -22.77 17.53
CA ASP A 113 9.60 -23.82 18.57
C ASP A 113 8.73 -23.50 19.80
N SER A 114 8.60 -22.23 20.18
CA SER A 114 7.75 -21.81 21.31
C SER A 114 6.26 -22.07 21.09
N TYR A 115 5.85 -22.42 19.86
CA TYR A 115 4.49 -22.83 19.54
C TYR A 115 4.27 -24.34 19.56
N LYS A 116 5.29 -25.16 19.83
CA LYS A 116 5.19 -26.62 19.92
C LYS A 116 4.60 -27.12 21.25
N THR A 117 3.81 -26.34 21.95
CA THR A 117 3.10 -26.74 23.16
C THR A 117 1.70 -27.25 22.81
N PRO A 118 1.07 -28.08 23.67
CA PRO A 118 -0.27 -28.62 23.43
C PRO A 118 -1.31 -27.54 23.12
N GLU A 119 -1.20 -26.37 23.77
CA GLU A 119 -2.15 -25.26 23.66
C GLU A 119 -1.97 -24.47 22.36
N LYS A 120 -0.73 -24.38 21.84
CA LYS A 120 -0.37 -23.49 20.73
C LYS A 120 -0.13 -24.20 19.41
N GLN A 121 0.15 -25.50 19.44
CA GLN A 121 0.59 -26.26 18.25
C GLN A 121 -0.40 -26.26 17.08
N LYS A 122 -1.66 -25.87 17.31
CA LYS A 122 -2.70 -25.79 16.26
C LYS A 122 -2.93 -24.36 15.75
N ILE A 123 -2.24 -23.37 16.32
CA ILE A 123 -2.37 -21.97 15.87
C ILE A 123 -1.76 -21.85 14.48
N THR A 124 -2.55 -21.39 13.52
CA THR A 124 -2.10 -21.23 12.12
C THR A 124 -1.47 -19.86 11.87
N ILE A 125 -0.67 -19.77 10.82
CA ILE A 125 -0.10 -18.48 10.34
C ILE A 125 -1.22 -17.49 10.05
N ARG A 126 -2.32 -17.92 9.41
CA ARG A 126 -3.50 -17.10 9.13
C ARG A 126 -4.09 -16.48 10.40
N GLN A 127 -4.18 -17.27 11.48
CA GLN A 127 -4.70 -16.77 12.75
C GLN A 127 -3.80 -15.69 13.35
N ILE A 128 -2.48 -15.84 13.25
CA ILE A 128 -1.53 -14.82 13.72
C ILE A 128 -1.64 -13.52 12.88
N LEU A 129 -1.81 -13.63 11.57
CA LEU A 129 -1.93 -12.46 10.69
C LEU A 129 -3.24 -11.68 10.89
N ASN A 130 -4.28 -12.34 11.43
CA ASN A 130 -5.59 -11.74 11.66
C ASN A 130 -5.77 -11.15 13.08
N MET A 131 -4.70 -11.05 13.86
CA MET A 131 -4.74 -10.51 15.22
C MET A 131 -4.67 -8.98 15.23
#